data_b142b229f2fe1fdb0e37bcbc462db56d
#
_entry.id   b142b229f2fe1fdb0e37bcbc462db56d
#
_cell.length_a   1.000
_cell.length_b   1.000
_cell.length_c   1.000
_cell.angle_alpha   90.00
_cell.angle_beta   90.00
_cell.angle_gamma   90.00
#
_symmetry.space_group_name_H-M   'P 1'
#
loop_
_entity.id
_entity.type
_entity.pdbx_description
1 polymer ?
#
loop_
_entity_poly.entity_id
_entity_poly.type
_entity_poly.pdbx_seq_one_letter_code
_entity_poly.pdbx_strand_id
1 'polypeptide(L)'
;MKKVSILSLHLGFGGIEKSVAAVANLLCEKYEVEIACTYKLYDKPAFDIDERVKIKYLISDLKPNREEVKSALRKRKLIKFIREGLKSIKVLKLRKKTMIKYIMNTDSDIVISTRDIFNQWLGEYAPTNVLKVGWEHNHYHGDYNYARNIVRSATYLDYLVLVSDSLKKYYKKAMAHSNCKCVYIPNIIDTIPEKCSKLTEKRIVSVGRLSPEKGYLDLLKIFSVVVKDYPEWKLDIIGDGIERNKLEEYINLHHLNDSVTLHGFQKKDYIDNILSKSAIYVMTSHTESFGIVLLEAMSHGLPCIAFDSAEGAKELINSGMNGYLIKHRNFSAMIKKIEDLIKRKEERKRVGLSGRKSIKKYTSDVVKEQWFDLLEK
;
A
#
# COMPACT_ATOMS: atom_id res chain seq x y z
N MET A 1 -5.77 -16.06 26.78
CA MET A 1 -5.59 -14.91 25.90
C MET A 1 -6.31 -15.27 24.60
N LYS A 2 -7.15 -14.35 24.04
CA LYS A 2 -7.82 -14.65 22.75
C LYS A 2 -6.79 -14.84 21.65
N LYS A 3 -7.09 -15.73 20.70
CA LYS A 3 -6.26 -16.02 19.55
C LYS A 3 -6.78 -15.32 18.29
N VAL A 4 -5.87 -14.65 17.56
CA VAL A 4 -6.17 -13.92 16.33
C VAL A 4 -5.37 -14.54 15.17
N SER A 5 -6.06 -14.94 14.11
CA SER A 5 -5.44 -15.35 12.85
C SER A 5 -5.59 -14.28 11.79
N ILE A 6 -4.50 -13.93 11.09
CA ILE A 6 -4.52 -13.03 9.94
C ILE A 6 -4.24 -13.84 8.67
N LEU A 7 -5.22 -13.89 7.75
CA LEU A 7 -5.08 -14.61 6.48
C LEU A 7 -4.37 -13.73 5.46
N SER A 8 -3.18 -14.14 5.02
CA SER A 8 -2.38 -13.43 4.03
C SER A 8 -2.07 -14.31 2.81
N LEU A 9 -1.86 -13.67 1.66
CA LEU A 9 -1.42 -14.39 0.46
C LEU A 9 0.04 -14.78 0.55
N HIS A 10 0.89 -13.87 0.99
CA HIS A 10 2.33 -14.02 1.23
C HIS A 10 2.82 -12.90 2.16
N LEU A 11 4.09 -12.95 2.57
CA LEU A 11 4.77 -11.89 3.33
C LEU A 11 5.95 -11.31 2.52
N GLY A 12 5.71 -11.07 1.23
CA GLY A 12 6.66 -10.38 0.36
C GLY A 12 6.51 -8.86 0.40
N PHE A 13 7.09 -8.19 -0.62
CA PHE A 13 7.05 -6.74 -0.72
C PHE A 13 5.69 -6.24 -1.26
N GLY A 14 5.00 -5.41 -0.49
CA GLY A 14 3.73 -4.80 -0.87
C GLY A 14 3.11 -4.00 0.27
N GLY A 15 2.18 -3.10 -0.07
CA GLY A 15 1.50 -2.26 0.94
C GLY A 15 0.61 -3.08 1.88
N ILE A 16 -0.07 -4.11 1.36
CA ILE A 16 -0.92 -5.01 2.17
C ILE A 16 -0.04 -5.78 3.16
N GLU A 17 1.07 -6.36 2.67
CA GLU A 17 2.00 -7.15 3.46
C GLU A 17 2.66 -6.30 4.55
N LYS A 18 2.97 -5.04 4.26
CA LYS A 18 3.45 -4.06 5.25
C LYS A 18 2.38 -3.80 6.33
N SER A 19 1.14 -3.58 5.92
CA SER A 19 0.04 -3.36 6.87
C SER A 19 -0.23 -4.60 7.73
N VAL A 20 -0.15 -5.81 7.15
CA VAL A 20 -0.29 -7.08 7.88
C VAL A 20 0.79 -7.22 8.95
N ALA A 21 2.05 -6.97 8.61
CA ALA A 21 3.15 -7.01 9.59
C ALA A 21 2.93 -6.00 10.72
N ALA A 22 2.61 -4.74 10.38
CA ALA A 22 2.38 -3.69 11.35
C ALA A 22 1.22 -4.01 12.32
N VAL A 23 0.08 -4.49 11.80
CA VAL A 23 -1.07 -4.85 12.65
C VAL A 23 -0.81 -6.12 13.44
N ALA A 24 -0.11 -7.13 12.88
CA ALA A 24 0.25 -8.33 13.64
C ALA A 24 1.15 -7.98 14.85
N ASN A 25 2.14 -7.12 14.65
CA ASN A 25 3.04 -6.64 15.71
C ASN A 25 2.28 -5.85 16.80
N LEU A 26 1.29 -5.09 16.41
CA LEU A 26 0.44 -4.35 17.30
C LEU A 26 -0.50 -5.27 18.11
N LEU A 27 -1.13 -6.23 17.44
CA LEU A 27 -2.08 -7.15 18.09
C LEU A 27 -1.38 -8.13 19.03
N CYS A 28 -0.11 -8.52 18.80
CA CYS A 28 0.61 -9.45 19.68
C CYS A 28 0.93 -8.88 21.07
N GLU A 29 0.66 -7.60 21.31
CA GLU A 29 0.73 -7.01 22.64
C GLU A 29 -0.39 -7.55 23.57
N LYS A 30 -1.54 -7.93 23.00
CA LYS A 30 -2.74 -8.33 23.75
C LYS A 30 -3.29 -9.70 23.39
N TYR A 31 -2.98 -10.21 22.22
CA TYR A 31 -3.51 -11.45 21.66
C TYR A 31 -2.40 -12.45 21.32
N GLU A 32 -2.74 -13.74 21.27
CA GLU A 32 -1.91 -14.72 20.56
C GLU A 32 -2.15 -14.57 19.06
N VAL A 33 -1.13 -14.13 18.31
CA VAL A 33 -1.27 -13.82 16.89
C VAL A 33 -0.60 -14.85 16.00
N GLU A 34 -1.35 -15.36 15.01
CA GLU A 34 -0.84 -16.19 13.92
C GLU A 34 -1.11 -15.54 12.57
N ILE A 35 -0.09 -15.47 11.70
CA ILE A 35 -0.27 -15.11 10.28
C ILE A 35 -0.31 -16.37 9.46
N ALA A 36 -1.48 -16.72 8.92
CA ALA A 36 -1.65 -17.85 8.00
C ALA A 36 -1.40 -17.41 6.56
N CYS A 37 -0.19 -17.65 6.07
CA CYS A 37 0.23 -17.32 4.72
C CYS A 37 -0.08 -18.43 3.74
N THR A 38 -0.70 -18.10 2.60
CA THR A 38 -0.91 -19.10 1.54
C THR A 38 0.42 -19.61 1.00
N TYR A 39 1.34 -18.72 0.64
CA TYR A 39 2.60 -19.09 -0.04
C TYR A 39 3.83 -18.60 0.72
N LYS A 40 4.87 -19.44 0.78
CA LYS A 40 6.23 -19.04 1.15
C LYS A 40 6.97 -18.56 -0.11
N LEU A 41 6.97 -17.23 -0.38
CA LEU A 41 7.67 -16.67 -1.54
C LEU A 41 9.15 -16.39 -1.28
N TYR A 42 9.50 -16.05 -0.04
CA TYR A 42 10.85 -15.67 0.41
C TYR A 42 11.21 -16.45 1.67
N ASP A 43 12.48 -16.57 1.96
CA ASP A 43 12.96 -17.26 3.17
C ASP A 43 12.61 -16.51 4.45
N LYS A 44 12.61 -15.16 4.37
CA LYS A 44 12.18 -14.27 5.45
C LYS A 44 11.06 -13.33 4.97
N PRO A 45 10.17 -12.91 5.87
CA PRO A 45 9.24 -11.82 5.57
C PRO A 45 9.97 -10.57 5.09
N ALA A 46 9.30 -9.78 4.24
CA ALA A 46 9.86 -8.54 3.70
C ALA A 46 9.84 -7.38 4.71
N PHE A 47 9.01 -7.49 5.74
CA PHE A 47 8.87 -6.53 6.83
C PHE A 47 9.10 -7.21 8.16
N ASP A 48 9.60 -6.48 9.15
CA ASP A 48 9.88 -7.02 10.46
C ASP A 48 8.59 -7.44 11.16
N ILE A 49 8.61 -8.66 11.68
CA ILE A 49 7.49 -9.26 12.42
C ILE A 49 8.03 -9.65 13.79
N ASP A 50 7.31 -9.24 14.84
CA ASP A 50 7.62 -9.53 16.22
C ASP A 50 7.73 -11.08 16.44
N GLU A 51 8.70 -11.53 17.21
CA GLU A 51 8.97 -12.96 17.45
C GLU A 51 7.82 -13.69 18.14
N ARG A 52 6.93 -12.96 18.81
CA ARG A 52 5.70 -13.48 19.43
C ARG A 52 4.64 -13.86 18.39
N VAL A 53 4.72 -13.32 17.18
CA VAL A 53 3.77 -13.62 16.10
C VAL A 53 4.16 -14.91 15.40
N LYS A 54 3.28 -15.90 15.43
CA LYS A 54 3.48 -17.18 14.72
C LYS A 54 3.22 -16.99 13.23
N ILE A 55 4.09 -17.55 12.39
CA ILE A 55 3.90 -17.55 10.92
C ILE A 55 3.71 -18.98 10.45
N LYS A 56 2.57 -19.24 9.81
CA LYS A 56 2.24 -20.56 9.25
C LYS A 56 2.11 -20.45 7.73
N TYR A 57 2.98 -21.14 7.00
CA TYR A 57 2.89 -21.24 5.54
C TYR A 57 2.06 -22.49 5.17
N LEU A 58 0.97 -22.29 4.42
CA LEU A 58 0.06 -23.37 4.03
C LEU A 58 0.55 -24.14 2.80
N ILE A 59 1.36 -23.47 1.94
CA ILE A 59 1.98 -24.05 0.74
C ILE A 59 3.43 -23.55 0.70
N SER A 60 4.40 -24.45 0.91
CA SER A 60 5.83 -24.13 0.86
C SER A 60 6.46 -24.39 -0.51
N ASP A 61 5.98 -25.40 -1.24
CA ASP A 61 6.68 -25.95 -2.40
C ASP A 61 6.19 -25.41 -3.75
N LEU A 62 5.07 -24.68 -3.77
CA LEU A 62 4.49 -24.13 -4.99
C LEU A 62 4.30 -22.62 -4.88
N LYS A 63 4.75 -21.93 -5.93
CA LYS A 63 4.60 -20.46 -6.05
C LYS A 63 3.61 -20.11 -7.16
N PRO A 64 2.89 -18.99 -7.06
CA PRO A 64 2.10 -18.45 -8.17
C PRO A 64 2.98 -18.23 -9.39
N ASN A 65 2.49 -18.60 -10.58
CA ASN A 65 3.23 -18.52 -11.84
C ASN A 65 2.52 -17.64 -12.89
N ARG A 66 1.80 -16.61 -12.42
CA ARG A 66 1.03 -15.72 -13.30
C ARG A 66 1.89 -15.01 -14.35
N GLU A 67 3.09 -14.60 -13.97
CA GLU A 67 4.01 -13.89 -14.88
C GLU A 67 4.60 -14.84 -15.93
N GLU A 68 4.86 -16.10 -15.58
CA GLU A 68 5.29 -17.13 -16.52
C GLU A 68 4.20 -17.40 -17.57
N VAL A 69 2.93 -17.49 -17.15
CA VAL A 69 1.79 -17.65 -18.06
C VAL A 69 1.69 -16.46 -19.01
N LYS A 70 1.73 -15.23 -18.49
CA LYS A 70 1.70 -14.01 -19.32
C LYS A 70 2.90 -13.92 -20.28
N SER A 71 4.10 -14.25 -19.79
CA SER A 71 5.32 -14.26 -20.59
C SER A 71 5.24 -15.29 -21.74
N ALA A 72 4.72 -16.49 -21.45
CA ALA A 72 4.52 -17.51 -22.48
C ALA A 72 3.52 -17.05 -23.55
N LEU A 73 2.44 -16.40 -23.15
CA LEU A 73 1.44 -15.82 -24.07
C LEU A 73 2.07 -14.72 -24.95
N ARG A 74 2.76 -13.74 -24.35
CA ARG A 74 3.43 -12.65 -25.10
C ARG A 74 4.45 -13.17 -26.08
N LYS A 75 5.22 -14.21 -25.72
CA LYS A 75 6.24 -14.84 -26.56
C LYS A 75 5.67 -15.89 -27.51
N ARG A 76 4.34 -16.02 -27.61
CA ARG A 76 3.63 -17.00 -28.47
C ARG A 76 4.12 -18.46 -28.31
N LYS A 77 4.58 -18.85 -27.10
CA LYS A 77 5.08 -20.19 -26.80
C LYS A 77 3.92 -21.08 -26.33
N LEU A 78 3.14 -21.64 -27.26
CA LEU A 78 1.88 -22.34 -26.99
C LEU A 78 2.04 -23.50 -25.97
N ILE A 79 3.01 -24.40 -26.18
CA ILE A 79 3.26 -25.53 -25.26
C ILE A 79 3.57 -25.05 -23.85
N LYS A 80 4.45 -24.01 -23.71
CA LYS A 80 4.78 -23.42 -22.41
C LYS A 80 3.55 -22.77 -21.79
N PHE A 81 2.72 -22.06 -22.58
CA PHE A 81 1.50 -21.44 -22.11
C PHE A 81 0.52 -22.48 -21.52
N ILE A 82 0.29 -23.60 -22.22
CA ILE A 82 -0.60 -24.69 -21.76
C ILE A 82 -0.03 -25.30 -20.46
N ARG A 83 1.26 -25.63 -20.43
CA ARG A 83 1.90 -26.21 -19.24
C ARG A 83 1.82 -25.29 -18.02
N GLU A 84 2.17 -24.03 -18.19
CA GLU A 84 2.11 -23.04 -17.08
C GLU A 84 0.65 -22.75 -16.69
N GLY A 85 -0.29 -22.78 -17.64
CA GLY A 85 -1.73 -22.67 -17.38
C GLY A 85 -2.26 -23.82 -16.50
N LEU A 86 -1.92 -25.05 -16.84
CA LEU A 86 -2.29 -26.24 -16.02
C LEU A 86 -1.68 -26.15 -14.60
N LYS A 87 -0.41 -25.74 -14.51
CA LYS A 87 0.26 -25.49 -13.23
C LYS A 87 -0.46 -24.40 -12.43
N SER A 88 -0.87 -23.31 -13.08
CA SER A 88 -1.63 -22.23 -12.43
C SER A 88 -2.94 -22.72 -11.85
N ILE A 89 -3.70 -23.52 -12.61
CA ILE A 89 -4.96 -24.15 -12.13
C ILE A 89 -4.71 -25.03 -10.90
N LYS A 90 -3.66 -25.85 -10.92
CA LYS A 90 -3.28 -26.71 -9.79
C LYS A 90 -2.96 -25.85 -8.54
N VAL A 91 -2.17 -24.78 -8.71
CA VAL A 91 -1.82 -23.85 -7.63
C VAL A 91 -3.06 -23.18 -7.04
N LEU A 92 -4.00 -22.72 -7.90
CA LEU A 92 -5.24 -22.08 -7.46
C LEU A 92 -6.17 -23.06 -6.71
N LYS A 93 -6.30 -24.30 -7.20
CA LYS A 93 -7.07 -25.35 -6.51
C LYS A 93 -6.46 -25.70 -5.15
N LEU A 94 -5.14 -25.84 -5.09
CA LEU A 94 -4.43 -26.13 -3.84
C LEU A 94 -4.59 -24.98 -2.84
N ARG A 95 -4.44 -23.72 -3.28
CA ARG A 95 -4.69 -22.52 -2.47
C ARG A 95 -6.09 -22.57 -1.82
N LYS A 96 -7.12 -22.81 -2.65
CA LYS A 96 -8.50 -22.90 -2.14
C LYS A 96 -8.61 -24.02 -1.10
N LYS A 97 -8.15 -25.23 -1.42
CA LYS A 97 -8.25 -26.40 -0.55
C LYS A 97 -7.55 -26.18 0.80
N THR A 98 -6.29 -25.69 0.77
CA THR A 98 -5.49 -25.52 2.00
C THR A 98 -6.02 -24.38 2.86
N MET A 99 -6.44 -23.25 2.27
CA MET A 99 -6.99 -22.13 3.02
C MET A 99 -8.36 -22.49 3.65
N ILE A 100 -9.26 -23.14 2.90
CA ILE A 100 -10.54 -23.60 3.45
C ILE A 100 -10.29 -24.59 4.59
N LYS A 101 -9.38 -25.57 4.39
CA LYS A 101 -9.04 -26.52 5.46
C LYS A 101 -8.50 -25.81 6.70
N TYR A 102 -7.69 -24.78 6.53
CA TYR A 102 -7.19 -23.96 7.65
C TYR A 102 -8.33 -23.24 8.36
N ILE A 103 -9.23 -22.59 7.62
CA ILE A 103 -10.38 -21.85 8.18
C ILE A 103 -11.33 -22.78 8.94
N MET A 104 -11.67 -23.93 8.37
CA MET A 104 -12.58 -24.90 9.00
C MET A 104 -12.03 -25.48 10.32
N ASN A 105 -10.72 -25.60 10.43
CA ASN A 105 -10.07 -26.20 11.60
C ASN A 105 -9.34 -25.16 12.45
N THR A 106 -9.70 -23.88 12.31
CA THR A 106 -9.07 -22.83 13.12
C THR A 106 -9.51 -22.96 14.58
N ASP A 107 -8.56 -22.77 15.49
CA ASP A 107 -8.78 -22.64 16.93
C ASP A 107 -8.77 -21.17 17.38
N SER A 108 -8.78 -20.26 16.43
CA SER A 108 -8.77 -18.81 16.71
C SER A 108 -10.15 -18.30 17.06
N ASP A 109 -10.20 -17.38 18.03
CA ASP A 109 -11.42 -16.66 18.38
C ASP A 109 -11.79 -15.63 17.32
N ILE A 110 -10.76 -15.09 16.62
CA ILE A 110 -10.89 -14.01 15.64
C ILE A 110 -10.09 -14.36 14.39
N VAL A 111 -10.67 -14.17 13.21
CA VAL A 111 -9.98 -14.33 11.94
C VAL A 111 -10.12 -13.06 11.10
N ILE A 112 -8.97 -12.46 10.75
CA ILE A 112 -8.87 -11.27 9.91
C ILE A 112 -8.44 -11.69 8.50
N SER A 113 -9.25 -11.40 7.51
CA SER A 113 -8.99 -11.70 6.09
C SER A 113 -8.54 -10.45 5.36
N THR A 114 -7.52 -10.55 4.50
CA THR A 114 -6.94 -9.41 3.78
C THR A 114 -7.26 -9.39 2.29
N ARG A 115 -8.19 -10.26 1.83
CA ARG A 115 -8.55 -10.38 0.41
C ARG A 115 -10.00 -10.82 0.25
N ASP A 116 -10.64 -10.33 -0.80
CA ASP A 116 -12.03 -10.67 -1.15
C ASP A 116 -12.29 -12.18 -1.21
N ILE A 117 -11.42 -12.94 -1.85
CA ILE A 117 -11.56 -14.40 -1.95
C ILE A 117 -11.43 -15.10 -0.59
N PHE A 118 -10.61 -14.56 0.33
CA PHE A 118 -10.52 -15.07 1.70
C PHE A 118 -11.74 -14.64 2.53
N ASN A 119 -12.28 -13.44 2.31
CA ASN A 119 -13.53 -12.99 2.89
C ASN A 119 -14.65 -13.99 2.61
N GLN A 120 -14.81 -14.39 1.33
CA GLN A 120 -15.80 -15.35 0.93
C GLN A 120 -15.63 -16.70 1.65
N TRP A 121 -14.41 -17.25 1.65
CA TRP A 121 -14.18 -18.55 2.32
C TRP A 121 -14.31 -18.45 3.84
N LEU A 122 -13.92 -17.34 4.44
CA LEU A 122 -14.10 -17.10 5.87
C LEU A 122 -15.61 -17.07 6.23
N GLY A 123 -16.41 -16.35 5.44
CA GLY A 123 -17.87 -16.30 5.64
C GLY A 123 -18.56 -17.64 5.47
N GLU A 124 -18.12 -18.45 4.49
CA GLU A 124 -18.75 -19.73 4.13
C GLU A 124 -18.32 -20.90 5.04
N TYR A 125 -17.07 -20.93 5.52
CA TYR A 125 -16.48 -22.14 6.10
C TYR A 125 -15.98 -21.99 7.55
N ALA A 126 -15.90 -20.79 8.09
CA ALA A 126 -15.45 -20.62 9.48
C ALA A 126 -16.49 -21.13 10.49
N PRO A 127 -16.07 -21.66 11.63
CA PRO A 127 -16.96 -21.98 12.75
C PRO A 127 -17.81 -20.77 13.17
N THR A 128 -19.00 -21.02 13.68
CA THR A 128 -19.98 -19.97 14.03
C THR A 128 -19.53 -19.08 15.19
N ASN A 129 -18.70 -19.60 16.06
CA ASN A 129 -18.13 -18.88 17.22
C ASN A 129 -16.93 -17.98 16.89
N VAL A 130 -16.45 -17.99 15.65
CA VAL A 130 -15.31 -17.17 15.22
C VAL A 130 -15.80 -15.79 14.79
N LEU A 131 -15.19 -14.75 15.34
CA LEU A 131 -15.37 -13.36 14.88
C LEU A 131 -14.68 -13.19 13.50
N LYS A 132 -15.45 -12.84 12.46
CA LYS A 132 -15.02 -12.80 11.07
C LYS A 132 -14.82 -11.35 10.62
N VAL A 133 -13.58 -10.96 10.38
CA VAL A 133 -13.21 -9.60 9.98
C VAL A 133 -12.61 -9.61 8.59
N GLY A 134 -13.21 -8.87 7.65
CA GLY A 134 -12.58 -8.55 6.36
C GLY A 134 -11.79 -7.25 6.48
N TRP A 135 -10.63 -7.18 5.86
CA TRP A 135 -9.81 -5.97 5.84
C TRP A 135 -9.48 -5.61 4.39
N GLU A 136 -10.18 -4.58 3.87
CA GLU A 136 -10.05 -4.14 2.48
C GLU A 136 -9.02 -3.02 2.36
N HIS A 137 -7.99 -3.30 1.59
CA HIS A 137 -6.86 -2.42 1.37
C HIS A 137 -6.93 -1.64 0.06
N ASN A 138 -7.79 -2.06 -0.90
CA ASN A 138 -7.81 -1.45 -2.22
C ASN A 138 -9.02 -0.52 -2.38
N HIS A 139 -8.82 0.54 -3.13
CA HIS A 139 -9.93 1.38 -3.58
C HIS A 139 -10.54 0.77 -4.86
N TYR A 140 -11.86 0.89 -5.01
CA TYR A 140 -12.55 0.35 -6.20
C TYR A 140 -12.35 1.21 -7.46
N HIS A 141 -11.88 2.46 -7.33
CA HIS A 141 -11.54 3.38 -8.43
C HIS A 141 -12.58 3.48 -9.54
N GLY A 142 -13.88 3.40 -9.19
CA GLY A 142 -14.98 3.39 -10.15
C GLY A 142 -15.25 2.02 -10.80
N ASP A 143 -14.47 0.98 -10.49
CA ASP A 143 -14.79 -0.40 -10.89
C ASP A 143 -15.89 -0.97 -10.01
N TYR A 144 -17.13 -0.82 -10.47
CA TYR A 144 -18.31 -1.34 -9.77
C TYR A 144 -18.37 -2.88 -9.72
N ASN A 145 -17.70 -3.60 -10.63
CA ASN A 145 -17.61 -5.05 -10.55
C ASN A 145 -16.70 -5.47 -9.39
N TYR A 146 -15.56 -4.79 -9.24
CA TYR A 146 -14.71 -4.98 -8.07
C TYR A 146 -15.47 -4.69 -6.78
N ALA A 147 -16.14 -3.53 -6.69
CA ALA A 147 -16.92 -3.16 -5.51
C ALA A 147 -18.01 -4.19 -5.17
N ARG A 148 -18.73 -4.69 -6.19
CA ARG A 148 -19.75 -5.73 -6.04
C ARG A 148 -19.14 -7.04 -5.52
N ASN A 149 -17.96 -7.41 -5.97
CA ASN A 149 -17.26 -8.61 -5.47
C ASN A 149 -16.90 -8.46 -3.98
N ILE A 150 -16.43 -7.29 -3.56
CA ILE A 150 -16.19 -7.01 -2.13
C ILE A 150 -17.49 -7.15 -1.32
N VAL A 151 -18.58 -6.52 -1.76
CA VAL A 151 -19.90 -6.63 -1.09
C VAL A 151 -20.31 -8.09 -0.93
N ARG A 152 -20.28 -8.88 -2.03
CA ARG A 152 -20.65 -10.30 -2.01
C ARG A 152 -19.76 -11.11 -1.07
N SER A 153 -18.44 -10.89 -1.12
CA SER A 153 -17.48 -11.65 -0.32
C SER A 153 -17.58 -11.33 1.18
N ALA A 154 -18.02 -10.12 1.52
CA ALA A 154 -18.12 -9.66 2.90
C ALA A 154 -19.51 -9.86 3.54
N THR A 155 -20.51 -10.35 2.79
CA THR A 155 -21.91 -10.46 3.25
C THR A 155 -22.06 -11.30 4.53
N TYR A 156 -21.24 -12.32 4.71
CA TYR A 156 -21.29 -13.25 5.86
C TYR A 156 -20.21 -12.96 6.92
N LEU A 157 -19.54 -11.81 6.84
CA LEU A 157 -18.60 -11.36 7.85
C LEU A 157 -19.32 -10.52 8.91
N ASP A 158 -18.71 -10.41 10.08
CA ASP A 158 -19.21 -9.55 11.16
C ASP A 158 -18.78 -8.09 10.91
N TYR A 159 -17.54 -7.90 10.47
CA TYR A 159 -16.98 -6.58 10.17
C TYR A 159 -16.24 -6.54 8.85
N LEU A 160 -16.33 -5.40 8.16
CA LEU A 160 -15.46 -5.02 7.05
C LEU A 160 -14.69 -3.76 7.45
N VAL A 161 -13.39 -3.91 7.67
CA VAL A 161 -12.46 -2.81 7.97
C VAL A 161 -12.00 -2.18 6.66
N LEU A 162 -12.14 -0.87 6.55
CA LEU A 162 -11.77 -0.05 5.40
C LEU A 162 -10.64 0.92 5.79
N VAL A 163 -9.65 1.06 4.92
CA VAL A 163 -8.46 1.89 5.20
C VAL A 163 -8.68 3.38 5.00
N SER A 164 -9.83 3.82 4.46
CA SER A 164 -10.20 5.23 4.31
C SER A 164 -11.66 5.48 4.68
N ASP A 165 -11.97 6.71 5.11
CA ASP A 165 -13.34 7.10 5.46
C ASP A 165 -14.24 7.15 4.23
N SER A 166 -13.69 7.52 3.07
CA SER A 166 -14.41 7.49 1.79
C SER A 166 -14.87 6.08 1.43
N LEU A 167 -14.00 5.08 1.57
CA LEU A 167 -14.36 3.67 1.38
C LEU A 167 -15.41 3.22 2.37
N LYS A 168 -15.26 3.56 3.66
CA LYS A 168 -16.27 3.23 4.68
C LYS A 168 -17.63 3.78 4.32
N LYS A 169 -17.73 5.06 3.92
CA LYS A 169 -19.00 5.68 3.51
C LYS A 169 -19.62 4.95 2.31
N TYR A 170 -18.80 4.61 1.31
CA TYR A 170 -19.26 3.88 0.13
C TYR A 170 -19.80 2.49 0.49
N TYR A 171 -18.98 1.66 1.14
CA TYR A 171 -19.37 0.28 1.47
C TYR A 171 -20.48 0.21 2.51
N LYS A 172 -20.54 1.12 3.48
CA LYS A 172 -21.66 1.22 4.42
C LYS A 172 -23.00 1.38 3.68
N LYS A 173 -23.03 2.21 2.61
CA LYS A 173 -24.22 2.36 1.75
C LYS A 173 -24.48 1.11 0.91
N ALA A 174 -23.44 0.54 0.30
CA ALA A 174 -23.56 -0.63 -0.57
C ALA A 174 -23.98 -1.92 0.19
N MET A 175 -23.67 -1.99 1.49
CA MET A 175 -23.96 -3.13 2.37
C MET A 175 -25.11 -2.84 3.36
N ALA A 176 -25.98 -1.86 3.08
CA ALA A 176 -27.05 -1.45 4.00
C ALA A 176 -28.03 -2.60 4.37
N HIS A 177 -28.14 -3.63 3.54
CA HIS A 177 -28.97 -4.81 3.77
C HIS A 177 -28.18 -6.03 4.27
N SER A 178 -26.91 -5.86 4.63
CA SER A 178 -26.05 -6.89 5.22
C SER A 178 -25.88 -6.68 6.71
N ASN A 179 -25.72 -7.77 7.46
CA ASN A 179 -25.38 -7.71 8.89
C ASN A 179 -23.91 -7.29 9.11
N CYS A 180 -23.08 -7.30 8.10
CA CYS A 180 -21.68 -6.92 8.17
C CYS A 180 -21.53 -5.41 8.43
N LYS A 181 -20.81 -5.06 9.48
CA LYS A 181 -20.59 -3.65 9.88
C LYS A 181 -19.32 -3.08 9.25
N CYS A 182 -19.44 -1.99 8.48
CA CYS A 182 -18.30 -1.28 7.91
C CYS A 182 -17.64 -0.36 8.93
N VAL A 183 -16.34 -0.56 9.18
CA VAL A 183 -15.55 0.20 10.17
C VAL A 183 -14.35 0.83 9.46
N TYR A 184 -14.01 2.07 9.81
CA TYR A 184 -12.78 2.73 9.34
C TYR A 184 -11.67 2.51 10.36
N ILE A 185 -10.60 1.85 9.93
CA ILE A 185 -9.33 1.78 10.67
C ILE A 185 -8.22 2.03 9.63
N PRO A 186 -7.46 3.12 9.74
CA PRO A 186 -6.42 3.46 8.78
C PRO A 186 -5.20 2.55 8.88
N ASN A 187 -4.36 2.58 7.85
CA ASN A 187 -3.03 1.99 7.95
C ASN A 187 -2.16 2.78 8.94
N ILE A 188 -1.17 2.09 9.48
CA ILE A 188 -0.27 2.59 10.53
C ILE A 188 0.99 3.18 9.88
N ILE A 189 1.47 4.27 10.46
CA ILE A 189 2.86 4.69 10.29
C ILE A 189 3.69 4.10 11.44
N ASP A 190 4.72 3.32 11.10
CA ASP A 190 5.52 2.58 12.08
C ASP A 190 6.23 3.52 13.04
N THR A 191 6.93 4.53 12.51
CA THR A 191 7.71 5.48 13.31
C THR A 191 7.64 6.89 12.73
N ILE A 192 7.61 7.88 13.59
CA ILE A 192 7.81 9.29 13.23
C ILE A 192 9.23 9.64 13.67
N PRO A 193 10.18 9.95 12.74
CA PRO A 193 11.55 10.29 13.10
C PRO A 193 11.60 11.48 14.08
N GLU A 194 12.54 11.51 15.00
CA GLU A 194 12.69 12.64 15.92
C GLU A 194 12.95 13.94 15.17
N LYS A 195 13.81 13.90 14.15
CA LYS A 195 14.21 15.07 13.37
C LYS A 195 13.52 15.10 12.01
N CYS A 196 13.02 16.26 11.64
CA CYS A 196 12.53 16.55 10.30
C CYS A 196 13.68 16.75 9.31
N SER A 197 13.39 16.63 8.02
CA SER A 197 14.26 17.16 6.98
C SER A 197 14.48 18.67 7.19
N LYS A 198 15.71 19.12 6.95
CA LYS A 198 16.05 20.56 6.95
C LYS A 198 15.50 21.31 5.74
N LEU A 199 14.99 20.58 4.74
CA LEU A 199 14.47 21.10 3.47
C LEU A 199 15.45 22.01 2.70
N THR A 200 16.75 21.80 2.91
CA THR A 200 17.83 22.63 2.33
C THR A 200 18.45 22.01 1.10
N GLU A 201 18.47 20.68 1.00
CA GLU A 201 18.98 20.02 -0.19
C GLU A 201 17.98 20.18 -1.34
N LYS A 202 18.49 20.49 -2.52
CA LYS A 202 17.71 20.72 -3.73
C LYS A 202 17.27 19.38 -4.35
N ARG A 203 16.41 18.66 -3.61
CA ARG A 203 16.06 17.27 -3.87
C ARG A 203 14.55 17.06 -3.80
N ILE A 204 14.00 16.56 -4.90
CA ILE A 204 12.63 16.04 -4.99
C ILE A 204 12.69 14.52 -4.86
N VAL A 205 11.77 13.90 -4.14
CA VAL A 205 11.75 12.47 -3.95
C VAL A 205 10.36 11.89 -4.22
N SER A 206 10.34 10.67 -4.74
CA SER A 206 9.14 9.85 -4.87
C SER A 206 9.48 8.39 -4.56
N VAL A 207 8.58 7.69 -3.85
CA VAL A 207 8.79 6.31 -3.40
C VAL A 207 7.63 5.43 -3.84
N GLY A 208 7.92 4.26 -4.43
CA GLY A 208 6.90 3.29 -4.79
C GLY A 208 7.34 2.33 -5.89
N ARG A 209 6.52 1.30 -6.14
CA ARG A 209 6.78 0.33 -7.20
C ARG A 209 6.80 1.01 -8.58
N LEU A 210 7.76 0.67 -9.43
CA LEU A 210 7.82 1.17 -10.81
C LEU A 210 6.80 0.41 -11.69
N SER A 211 5.54 0.80 -11.57
CA SER A 211 4.40 0.20 -12.26
C SER A 211 3.46 1.28 -12.81
N PRO A 212 2.66 0.97 -13.86
CA PRO A 212 1.86 1.97 -14.57
C PRO A 212 0.96 2.80 -13.67
N GLU A 213 0.38 2.19 -12.63
CA GLU A 213 -0.52 2.86 -11.70
C GLU A 213 0.16 3.92 -10.84
N LYS A 214 1.51 3.90 -10.72
CA LYS A 214 2.28 4.90 -9.96
C LYS A 214 2.64 6.15 -10.76
N GLY A 215 2.53 6.08 -12.10
CA GLY A 215 2.65 7.25 -12.96
C GLY A 215 4.05 7.89 -13.00
N TYR A 216 5.12 7.13 -12.83
CA TYR A 216 6.49 7.67 -12.82
C TYR A 216 6.92 8.29 -14.16
N LEU A 217 6.38 7.82 -15.28
CA LEU A 217 6.63 8.47 -16.56
C LEU A 217 6.06 9.90 -16.58
N ASP A 218 4.91 10.13 -15.92
CA ASP A 218 4.34 11.48 -15.80
C ASP A 218 5.21 12.35 -14.89
N LEU A 219 5.78 11.77 -13.82
CA LEU A 219 6.74 12.48 -12.95
C LEU A 219 7.98 12.92 -13.74
N LEU A 220 8.54 12.03 -14.56
CA LEU A 220 9.69 12.35 -15.43
C LEU A 220 9.36 13.47 -16.42
N LYS A 221 8.18 13.44 -17.05
CA LYS A 221 7.71 14.51 -17.96
C LYS A 221 7.59 15.85 -17.23
N ILE A 222 7.03 15.85 -16.03
CA ILE A 222 6.92 17.05 -15.20
C ILE A 222 8.30 17.57 -14.81
N PHE A 223 9.17 16.68 -14.32
CA PHE A 223 10.50 17.06 -13.87
C PHE A 223 11.40 17.53 -15.03
N SER A 224 11.25 16.97 -16.24
CA SER A 224 12.01 17.42 -17.44
C SER A 224 11.73 18.88 -17.82
N VAL A 225 10.60 19.45 -17.39
CA VAL A 225 10.31 20.89 -17.53
C VAL A 225 10.94 21.67 -16.37
N VAL A 226 10.72 21.20 -15.12
CA VAL A 226 11.24 21.89 -13.93
C VAL A 226 12.76 22.02 -13.95
N VAL A 227 13.48 20.98 -14.38
CA VAL A 227 14.96 20.97 -14.33
C VAL A 227 15.61 21.96 -15.33
N LYS A 228 14.88 22.42 -16.36
CA LYS A 228 15.39 23.44 -17.30
C LYS A 228 15.60 24.78 -16.61
N ASP A 229 14.68 25.17 -15.72
CA ASP A 229 14.74 26.43 -14.98
C ASP A 229 15.48 26.29 -13.64
N TYR A 230 15.59 25.04 -13.12
CA TYR A 230 16.25 24.71 -11.83
C TYR A 230 17.22 23.54 -11.97
N PRO A 231 18.31 23.67 -12.75
CA PRO A 231 19.22 22.55 -13.09
C PRO A 231 19.95 21.96 -11.89
N GLU A 232 20.04 22.69 -10.79
CA GLU A 232 20.63 22.23 -9.54
C GLU A 232 19.70 21.32 -8.72
N TRP A 233 18.40 21.21 -9.07
CA TRP A 233 17.48 20.30 -8.42
C TRP A 233 17.61 18.89 -8.98
N LYS A 234 17.51 17.91 -8.10
CA LYS A 234 17.61 16.48 -8.45
C LYS A 234 16.30 15.76 -8.11
N LEU A 235 15.99 14.71 -8.85
CA LEU A 235 14.87 13.84 -8.61
C LEU A 235 15.35 12.43 -8.25
N ASP A 236 14.97 11.97 -7.06
CA ASP A 236 15.19 10.61 -6.60
C ASP A 236 13.90 9.80 -6.70
N ILE A 237 13.95 8.69 -7.41
CA ILE A 237 12.85 7.73 -7.48
C ILE A 237 13.32 6.44 -6.83
N ILE A 238 12.67 6.05 -5.72
CA ILE A 238 13.02 4.87 -4.95
C ILE A 238 11.97 3.79 -5.16
N GLY A 239 12.39 2.66 -5.69
CA GLY A 239 11.57 1.51 -5.97
C GLY A 239 12.01 0.80 -7.24
N ASP A 240 11.41 -0.35 -7.50
CA ASP A 240 11.67 -1.15 -8.69
C ASP A 240 10.36 -1.71 -9.26
N GLY A 241 10.39 -2.17 -10.51
CA GLY A 241 9.21 -2.73 -11.15
C GLY A 241 9.31 -2.81 -12.67
N ILE A 242 8.20 -3.23 -13.26
CA ILE A 242 8.11 -3.57 -14.69
C ILE A 242 8.33 -2.38 -15.64
N GLU A 243 8.18 -1.14 -15.17
CA GLU A 243 8.41 0.06 -15.98
C GLU A 243 9.85 0.57 -15.94
N ARG A 244 10.77 -0.06 -15.18
CA ARG A 244 12.15 0.41 -15.02
C ARG A 244 12.82 0.72 -16.36
N ASN A 245 12.85 -0.22 -17.28
CA ASN A 245 13.51 -0.03 -18.59
C ASN A 245 12.92 1.16 -19.37
N LYS A 246 11.59 1.31 -19.33
CA LYS A 246 10.89 2.43 -19.98
C LYS A 246 11.24 3.78 -19.38
N LEU A 247 11.44 3.82 -18.08
CA LEU A 247 11.85 5.03 -17.37
C LEU A 247 13.31 5.38 -17.67
N GLU A 248 14.21 4.38 -17.70
CA GLU A 248 15.61 4.53 -18.10
C GLU A 248 15.74 5.03 -19.54
N GLU A 249 14.96 4.48 -20.48
CA GLU A 249 14.89 4.96 -21.87
C GLU A 249 14.46 6.44 -21.93
N TYR A 250 13.45 6.83 -21.17
CA TYR A 250 12.99 8.22 -21.12
C TYR A 250 14.05 9.15 -20.55
N ILE A 251 14.73 8.76 -19.46
CA ILE A 251 15.82 9.53 -18.83
C ILE A 251 16.96 9.76 -19.84
N ASN A 252 17.38 8.71 -20.55
CA ASN A 252 18.44 8.80 -21.56
C ASN A 252 18.04 9.69 -22.73
N LEU A 253 16.83 9.48 -23.29
CA LEU A 253 16.33 10.24 -24.45
C LEU A 253 16.21 11.74 -24.16
N HIS A 254 15.89 12.11 -22.94
CA HIS A 254 15.71 13.50 -22.52
C HIS A 254 16.92 14.09 -21.78
N HIS A 255 18.07 13.40 -21.79
CA HIS A 255 19.35 13.85 -21.16
C HIS A 255 19.17 14.20 -19.68
N LEU A 256 18.40 13.39 -18.92
CA LEU A 256 18.13 13.62 -17.50
C LEU A 256 19.07 12.85 -16.56
N ASN A 257 20.10 12.15 -17.08
CA ASN A 257 20.98 11.25 -16.31
C ASN A 257 21.66 11.93 -15.14
N ASP A 258 22.06 13.20 -15.30
CA ASP A 258 22.70 13.98 -14.23
C ASP A 258 21.72 14.52 -13.18
N SER A 259 20.42 14.45 -13.45
CA SER A 259 19.38 15.08 -12.62
C SER A 259 18.38 14.10 -12.03
N VAL A 260 18.29 12.88 -12.54
CA VAL A 260 17.35 11.84 -12.07
C VAL A 260 18.10 10.58 -11.67
N THR A 261 17.79 10.04 -10.49
CA THR A 261 18.33 8.78 -10.01
C THR A 261 17.21 7.77 -9.74
N LEU A 262 17.28 6.60 -10.39
CA LEU A 262 16.45 5.44 -10.09
C LEU A 262 17.20 4.51 -9.12
N HIS A 263 16.88 4.58 -7.83
CA HIS A 263 17.59 3.86 -6.76
C HIS A 263 17.32 2.36 -6.72
N GLY A 264 16.35 1.87 -7.49
CA GLY A 264 15.89 0.49 -7.36
C GLY A 264 15.18 0.23 -6.04
N PHE A 265 14.98 -1.05 -5.74
CA PHE A 265 14.41 -1.46 -4.47
C PHE A 265 15.36 -1.16 -3.32
N GLN A 266 14.86 -0.50 -2.28
CA GLN A 266 15.65 -0.12 -1.10
C GLN A 266 14.93 -0.51 0.20
N LYS A 267 15.72 -0.75 1.26
CA LYS A 267 15.20 -0.98 2.61
C LYS A 267 14.79 0.34 3.28
N LYS A 268 14.02 0.22 4.36
CA LYS A 268 13.47 1.36 5.11
C LYS A 268 14.53 2.40 5.51
N ASP A 269 15.65 1.97 6.08
CA ASP A 269 16.70 2.89 6.54
C ASP A 269 17.27 3.76 5.40
N TYR A 270 17.42 3.17 4.22
CA TYR A 270 17.85 3.92 3.04
C TYR A 270 16.78 4.93 2.58
N ILE A 271 15.52 4.52 2.56
CA ILE A 271 14.39 5.39 2.22
C ILE A 271 14.33 6.56 3.21
N ASP A 272 14.38 6.28 4.51
CA ASP A 272 14.38 7.31 5.57
C ASP A 272 15.56 8.27 5.44
N ASN A 273 16.77 7.78 5.11
CA ASN A 273 17.93 8.63 4.85
C ASN A 273 17.70 9.60 3.67
N ILE A 274 17.13 9.11 2.54
CA ILE A 274 16.83 9.99 1.40
C ILE A 274 15.72 10.97 1.74
N LEU A 275 14.63 10.52 2.39
CA LEU A 275 13.54 11.39 2.82
C LEU A 275 14.04 12.50 3.76
N SER A 276 14.92 12.17 4.71
CA SER A 276 15.50 13.15 5.67
C SER A 276 16.34 14.24 5.01
N LYS A 277 16.84 14.00 3.81
CA LYS A 277 17.65 14.94 3.01
C LYS A 277 16.84 15.64 1.93
N SER A 278 15.63 15.18 1.62
CA SER A 278 14.81 15.75 0.56
C SER A 278 14.10 17.04 0.99
N ALA A 279 13.66 17.83 0.02
CA ALA A 279 12.96 19.10 0.25
C ALA A 279 11.48 19.06 -0.18
N ILE A 280 11.12 18.21 -1.13
CA ILE A 280 9.75 18.09 -1.67
C ILE A 280 9.50 16.62 -1.98
N TYR A 281 8.31 16.14 -1.62
CA TYR A 281 7.81 14.81 -2.04
C TYR A 281 6.73 14.99 -3.13
N VAL A 282 6.84 14.23 -4.22
CA VAL A 282 5.86 14.27 -5.31
C VAL A 282 5.27 12.88 -5.56
N MET A 283 3.93 12.77 -5.59
CA MET A 283 3.21 11.57 -5.95
C MET A 283 2.42 11.78 -7.23
N THR A 284 2.71 11.00 -8.26
CA THR A 284 2.01 11.05 -9.56
C THR A 284 1.11 9.85 -9.81
N SER A 285 0.78 9.07 -8.78
CA SER A 285 -0.04 7.87 -8.89
C SER A 285 -1.38 8.15 -9.58
N HIS A 286 -1.77 7.27 -10.50
CA HIS A 286 -3.12 7.25 -11.09
C HIS A 286 -4.13 6.73 -10.07
N THR A 287 -3.69 5.73 -9.29
CA THR A 287 -4.51 5.11 -8.24
C THR A 287 -3.66 4.87 -7.00
N GLU A 288 -4.23 5.17 -5.85
CA GLU A 288 -3.65 4.89 -4.54
C GLU A 288 -4.78 4.73 -3.52
N SER A 289 -4.79 3.63 -2.79
CA SER A 289 -5.89 3.35 -1.86
C SER A 289 -5.77 4.11 -0.55
N PHE A 290 -4.54 4.25 -0.03
CA PHE A 290 -4.26 4.98 1.20
C PHE A 290 -3.03 5.88 1.09
N GLY A 291 -1.90 5.34 0.60
CA GLY A 291 -0.68 6.12 0.42
C GLY A 291 0.25 6.12 1.63
N ILE A 292 0.62 4.95 2.14
CA ILE A 292 1.58 4.82 3.26
C ILE A 292 2.86 5.64 3.00
N VAL A 293 3.34 5.67 1.76
CA VAL A 293 4.52 6.45 1.36
C VAL A 293 4.34 7.97 1.53
N LEU A 294 3.09 8.49 1.47
CA LEU A 294 2.80 9.88 1.82
C LEU A 294 2.93 10.11 3.33
N LEU A 295 2.47 9.16 4.16
CA LEU A 295 2.68 9.25 5.61
C LEU A 295 4.18 9.26 5.94
N GLU A 296 4.97 8.40 5.27
CA GLU A 296 6.42 8.35 5.44
C GLU A 296 7.07 9.69 5.07
N ALA A 297 6.71 10.29 3.93
CA ALA A 297 7.22 11.59 3.53
C ALA A 297 6.80 12.71 4.50
N MET A 298 5.52 12.71 4.91
CA MET A 298 5.00 13.67 5.90
C MET A 298 5.69 13.50 7.27
N SER A 299 6.06 12.28 7.66
CA SER A 299 6.76 12.04 8.93
C SER A 299 8.12 12.71 8.99
N HIS A 300 8.78 12.84 7.85
CA HIS A 300 10.03 13.60 7.70
C HIS A 300 9.82 15.12 7.56
N GLY A 301 8.56 15.60 7.62
CA GLY A 301 8.22 17.01 7.46
C GLY A 301 8.36 17.51 6.02
N LEU A 302 8.25 16.64 5.02
CA LEU A 302 8.28 17.04 3.62
C LEU A 302 6.93 17.63 3.19
N PRO A 303 6.90 18.77 2.48
CA PRO A 303 5.70 19.18 1.76
C PRO A 303 5.42 18.17 0.65
N CYS A 304 4.21 17.60 0.66
CA CYS A 304 3.77 16.60 -0.30
C CYS A 304 2.87 17.22 -1.36
N ILE A 305 3.14 16.92 -2.63
CA ILE A 305 2.29 17.29 -3.76
C ILE A 305 1.81 15.99 -4.41
N ALA A 306 0.51 15.86 -4.65
CA ALA A 306 -0.07 14.67 -5.28
C ALA A 306 -1.15 15.05 -6.28
N PHE A 307 -1.40 14.18 -7.27
CA PHE A 307 -2.62 14.27 -8.06
C PHE A 307 -3.83 13.78 -7.26
N ASP A 308 -4.98 14.39 -7.46
CA ASP A 308 -6.26 14.02 -6.83
C ASP A 308 -6.86 12.72 -7.40
N SER A 309 -6.26 12.15 -8.45
CA SER A 309 -6.61 10.82 -8.94
C SER A 309 -6.26 9.70 -7.95
N ALA A 310 -5.31 9.96 -7.04
CA ALA A 310 -4.95 9.05 -5.97
C ALA A 310 -5.90 9.26 -4.77
N GLU A 311 -6.86 8.36 -4.58
CA GLU A 311 -7.87 8.50 -3.50
C GLU A 311 -7.23 8.58 -2.12
N GLY A 312 -6.17 7.80 -1.87
CA GLY A 312 -5.41 7.88 -0.63
C GLY A 312 -4.76 9.25 -0.39
N ALA A 313 -4.35 9.94 -1.45
CA ALA A 313 -3.85 11.31 -1.30
C ALA A 313 -4.95 12.28 -0.83
N LYS A 314 -6.20 12.10 -1.28
CA LYS A 314 -7.34 12.89 -0.80
C LYS A 314 -7.69 12.62 0.67
N GLU A 315 -7.43 11.41 1.16
CA GLU A 315 -7.62 11.07 2.56
C GLU A 315 -6.59 11.77 3.48
N LEU A 316 -5.35 11.90 3.00
CA LEU A 316 -4.22 12.38 3.80
C LEU A 316 -3.98 13.89 3.66
N ILE A 317 -4.24 14.47 2.47
CA ILE A 317 -3.90 15.85 2.13
C ILE A 317 -5.13 16.76 2.17
N ASN A 318 -5.08 17.75 3.06
CA ASN A 318 -5.92 18.93 2.98
C ASN A 318 -5.15 20.02 2.22
N SER A 319 -5.54 20.23 0.96
CA SER A 319 -4.76 21.05 0.02
C SER A 319 -4.57 22.48 0.50
N GLY A 320 -3.32 22.98 0.48
CA GLY A 320 -2.91 24.29 0.99
C GLY A 320 -2.61 24.32 2.50
N MET A 321 -3.03 23.32 3.27
CA MET A 321 -2.78 23.25 4.70
C MET A 321 -1.58 22.33 5.03
N ASN A 322 -1.67 21.05 4.67
CA ASN A 322 -0.68 20.01 5.02
C ASN A 322 -0.06 19.30 3.81
N GLY A 323 -0.30 19.83 2.62
CA GLY A 323 0.14 19.32 1.32
C GLY A 323 -0.62 20.01 0.20
N TYR A 324 -0.46 19.53 -1.02
CA TYR A 324 -1.15 20.07 -2.20
C TYR A 324 -1.74 18.94 -3.04
N LEU A 325 -3.03 19.08 -3.39
CA LEU A 325 -3.72 18.24 -4.36
C LEU A 325 -3.87 18.99 -5.68
N ILE A 326 -3.38 18.40 -6.75
CA ILE A 326 -3.48 18.92 -8.11
C ILE A 326 -4.62 18.19 -8.82
N LYS A 327 -5.63 18.97 -9.24
CA LYS A 327 -6.86 18.45 -9.86
C LYS A 327 -6.63 17.97 -11.29
N HIS A 328 -7.42 16.97 -11.68
CA HIS A 328 -7.56 16.49 -13.06
C HIS A 328 -6.22 16.15 -13.74
N ARG A 329 -5.21 15.72 -12.97
CA ARG A 329 -3.85 15.40 -13.47
C ARG A 329 -3.26 16.53 -14.33
N ASN A 330 -3.47 17.77 -13.95
CA ASN A 330 -2.97 18.94 -14.64
C ASN A 330 -1.46 19.10 -14.42
N PHE A 331 -0.65 18.75 -15.44
CA PHE A 331 0.81 18.80 -15.37
C PHE A 331 1.33 20.23 -15.18
N SER A 332 0.75 21.21 -15.87
CA SER A 332 1.17 22.61 -15.74
C SER A 332 0.95 23.13 -14.31
N ALA A 333 -0.16 22.74 -13.67
CA ALA A 333 -0.43 23.10 -12.28
C ALA A 333 0.55 22.37 -11.31
N MET A 334 0.92 21.12 -11.61
CA MET A 334 1.92 20.36 -10.83
C MET A 334 3.29 21.02 -10.94
N ILE A 335 3.75 21.34 -12.16
CA ILE A 335 5.01 22.05 -12.43
C ILE A 335 5.03 23.35 -11.63
N LYS A 336 4.03 24.21 -11.82
CA LYS A 336 3.93 25.50 -11.12
C LYS A 336 4.00 25.33 -9.61
N LYS A 337 3.33 24.31 -9.04
CA LYS A 337 3.36 24.07 -7.60
C LYS A 337 4.74 23.60 -7.12
N ILE A 338 5.45 22.77 -7.89
CA ILE A 338 6.83 22.37 -7.59
C ILE A 338 7.72 23.62 -7.60
N GLU A 339 7.64 24.46 -8.63
CA GLU A 339 8.42 25.72 -8.74
C GLU A 339 8.12 26.69 -7.59
N ASP A 340 6.85 26.84 -7.21
CA ASP A 340 6.45 27.66 -6.06
C ASP A 340 7.15 27.18 -4.78
N LEU A 341 7.19 25.86 -4.56
CA LEU A 341 7.87 25.27 -3.40
C LEU A 341 9.41 25.36 -3.52
N ILE A 342 9.97 25.30 -4.72
CA ILE A 342 11.39 25.53 -4.96
C ILE A 342 11.79 26.94 -4.50
N LYS A 343 11.00 27.95 -4.88
CA LYS A 343 11.27 29.36 -4.56
C LYS A 343 11.03 29.73 -3.09
N ARG A 344 10.05 29.06 -2.43
CA ARG A 344 9.52 29.49 -1.12
C ARG A 344 9.89 28.49 -0.01
N LYS A 345 11.08 28.63 0.57
CA LYS A 345 11.56 27.74 1.66
C LYS A 345 10.61 27.76 2.88
N GLU A 346 10.14 28.93 3.28
CA GLU A 346 9.25 29.05 4.45
C GLU A 346 7.91 28.34 4.20
N GLU A 347 7.39 28.37 2.97
CA GLU A 347 6.19 27.63 2.61
C GLU A 347 6.42 26.12 2.65
N ARG A 348 7.59 25.62 2.16
CA ARG A 348 7.97 24.22 2.33
C ARG A 348 7.94 23.81 3.80
N LYS A 349 8.55 24.63 4.67
CA LYS A 349 8.61 24.37 6.12
C LYS A 349 7.22 24.39 6.76
N ARG A 350 6.41 25.39 6.46
CA ARG A 350 5.05 25.53 7.00
C ARG A 350 4.19 24.31 6.67
N VAL A 351 4.13 23.95 5.38
CA VAL A 351 3.28 22.85 4.89
C VAL A 351 3.83 21.50 5.37
N GLY A 352 5.15 21.30 5.33
CA GLY A 352 5.79 20.08 5.81
C GLY A 352 5.55 19.82 7.29
N LEU A 353 5.69 20.83 8.15
CA LEU A 353 5.41 20.72 9.60
C LEU A 353 3.91 20.47 9.86
N SER A 354 3.02 21.11 9.11
CA SER A 354 1.59 20.85 9.19
C SER A 354 1.26 19.42 8.78
N GLY A 355 1.89 18.92 7.70
CA GLY A 355 1.81 17.51 7.28
C GLY A 355 2.22 16.56 8.40
N ARG A 356 3.40 16.78 8.98
CA ARG A 356 3.89 15.97 10.09
C ARG A 356 2.95 15.98 11.32
N LYS A 357 2.34 17.11 11.63
CA LYS A 357 1.36 17.20 12.72
C LYS A 357 0.09 16.40 12.40
N SER A 358 -0.36 16.44 11.16
CA SER A 358 -1.62 15.80 10.74
C SER A 358 -1.57 14.27 10.75
N ILE A 359 -0.39 13.65 10.65
CA ILE A 359 -0.25 12.19 10.61
C ILE A 359 -0.20 11.54 12.00
N LYS A 360 -0.18 12.29 13.09
CA LYS A 360 -0.17 11.73 14.45
C LYS A 360 -1.32 10.78 14.74
N LYS A 361 -2.46 10.99 14.08
CA LYS A 361 -3.64 10.11 14.20
C LYS A 361 -3.46 8.73 13.55
N TYR A 362 -2.37 8.52 12.81
CA TYR A 362 -2.03 7.25 12.14
C TYR A 362 -0.89 6.50 12.83
N THR A 363 -0.44 6.95 13.99
CA THR A 363 0.59 6.24 14.77
C THR A 363 0.04 4.95 15.36
N SER A 364 0.93 4.00 15.65
CA SER A 364 0.60 2.71 16.24
C SER A 364 -0.28 2.85 17.48
N ASP A 365 0.06 3.77 18.41
CA ASP A 365 -0.68 3.97 19.66
C ASP A 365 -2.15 4.36 19.44
N VAL A 366 -2.41 5.22 18.44
CA VAL A 366 -3.77 5.67 18.13
C VAL A 366 -4.58 4.60 17.39
N VAL A 367 -3.96 3.93 16.43
CA VAL A 367 -4.64 2.91 15.61
C VAL A 367 -4.83 1.61 16.38
N LYS A 368 -3.94 1.33 17.35
CA LYS A 368 -4.02 0.18 18.26
C LYS A 368 -5.35 0.13 19.00
N GLU A 369 -5.74 1.24 19.61
CA GLU A 369 -7.00 1.31 20.36
C GLU A 369 -8.21 1.00 19.46
N GLN A 370 -8.19 1.47 18.20
CA GLN A 370 -9.29 1.20 17.26
C GLN A 370 -9.40 -0.31 16.92
N TRP A 371 -8.26 -1.00 16.78
CA TRP A 371 -8.25 -2.45 16.58
C TRP A 371 -8.72 -3.19 17.83
N PHE A 372 -8.24 -2.82 19.01
CA PHE A 372 -8.66 -3.46 20.26
C PHE A 372 -10.15 -3.27 20.50
N ASP A 373 -10.67 -2.05 20.34
CA ASP A 373 -12.11 -1.77 20.45
C ASP A 373 -12.97 -2.59 19.48
N LEU A 374 -12.46 -2.84 18.26
CA LEU A 374 -13.15 -3.67 17.29
C LEU A 374 -13.18 -5.15 17.70
N LEU A 375 -12.06 -5.69 18.17
CA LEU A 375 -11.87 -7.12 18.42
C LEU A 375 -12.38 -7.56 19.81
N GLU A 376 -12.80 -6.63 20.66
CA GLU A 376 -13.43 -6.92 21.97
C GLU A 376 -14.96 -6.89 21.96
N LYS A 377 -15.55 -6.47 20.84
CA LYS A 377 -17.01 -6.49 20.64
C LYS A 377 -17.53 -7.88 20.35
#